data_26665709ce020c7c4a6c528996b7b51b
#
_entry.id   26665709ce020c7c4a6c528996b7b51b
#
_cell.length_a   1.000
_cell.length_b   1.000
_cell.length_c   1.000
_cell.angle_alpha   90.00
_cell.angle_beta   90.00
_cell.angle_gamma   90.00
#
_symmetry.space_group_name_H-M   'P 1'
#
loop_
_entity.id
_entity.type
_entity.pdbx_description
1 polymer ?
#
loop_
_entity_poly.entity_id
_entity_poly.type
_entity_poly.pdbx_seq_one_letter_code
_entity_poly.pdbx_strand_id
1 'polypeptide(L)'
;MTGRLDVELVNRGLVESREKGRALIMAGAVYIDGQKAFKAGDKVKEGMNIEVRSPGMPYVSRGGYKLEKSMKVFPIDLTDKVCADIGASTGGFTDCMLQNGASMVYAIDVGYGQLAWKLRSDERVVNMERTNIRYLDFSLVKHDINFISIDVSFISLRLVLPVAYELLSDGGELVALIKPQFEAGREEVGKKGVVRDANVHISVIESVSQFAHDTGFSLMGLDFSPIKGPEGNIEYLLYLSKDGKNTPFEDGISIENVVAQSHEM
;
A
#
# COMPACT_ATOMS: atom_id res chain seq x y z
N MET A 1 17.43 -7.35 37.43
CA MET A 1 17.61 -8.69 36.80
C MET A 1 18.20 -8.54 35.42
N THR A 2 18.90 -9.57 34.92
CA THR A 2 19.49 -9.52 33.57
C THR A 2 18.70 -10.48 32.68
N GLY A 3 18.03 -9.97 31.67
CA GLY A 3 17.26 -10.74 30.70
C GLY A 3 17.98 -10.91 29.35
N ARG A 4 17.51 -11.84 28.52
CA ARG A 4 17.95 -11.95 27.13
C ARG A 4 17.22 -10.91 26.29
N LEU A 5 17.89 -10.30 25.32
CA LEU A 5 17.32 -9.27 24.47
C LEU A 5 16.04 -9.71 23.75
N ASP A 6 16.03 -10.94 23.16
CA ASP A 6 14.84 -11.47 22.47
C ASP A 6 13.62 -11.66 23.40
N VAL A 7 13.86 -11.87 24.69
CA VAL A 7 12.81 -11.97 25.71
C VAL A 7 12.37 -10.60 26.19
N GLU A 8 13.34 -9.69 26.44
CA GLU A 8 13.06 -8.34 26.91
C GLU A 8 12.28 -7.50 25.90
N LEU A 9 12.49 -7.72 24.57
CA LEU A 9 11.69 -7.09 23.55
C LEU A 9 10.20 -7.42 23.66
N VAL A 10 9.87 -8.67 23.99
CA VAL A 10 8.47 -9.09 24.22
C VAL A 10 7.95 -8.56 25.55
N ASN A 11 8.73 -8.71 26.63
CA ASN A 11 8.33 -8.27 27.98
C ASN A 11 8.01 -6.77 28.03
N ARG A 12 8.74 -5.95 27.25
CA ARG A 12 8.52 -4.50 27.16
C ARG A 12 7.49 -4.09 26.10
N GLY A 13 6.82 -5.05 25.44
CA GLY A 13 5.80 -4.76 24.42
C GLY A 13 6.36 -4.16 23.13
N LEU A 14 7.68 -4.26 22.90
CA LEU A 14 8.33 -3.72 21.70
C LEU A 14 8.16 -4.61 20.46
N VAL A 15 7.80 -5.87 20.66
CA VAL A 15 7.48 -6.86 19.62
C VAL A 15 6.40 -7.84 20.12
N GLU A 16 5.66 -8.41 19.17
CA GLU A 16 4.55 -9.34 19.49
C GLU A 16 5.05 -10.76 19.83
N SER A 17 6.23 -11.16 19.33
CA SER A 17 6.79 -12.50 19.56
C SER A 17 8.32 -12.49 19.57
N ARG A 18 8.91 -13.52 20.20
CA ARG A 18 10.38 -13.71 20.22
C ARG A 18 10.97 -13.93 18.83
N GLU A 19 10.23 -14.57 17.93
CA GLU A 19 10.65 -14.79 16.54
C GLU A 19 10.78 -13.46 15.81
N LYS A 20 9.77 -12.57 15.95
CA LYS A 20 9.80 -11.22 15.40
C LYS A 20 10.94 -10.38 15.99
N GLY A 21 11.17 -10.50 17.30
CA GLY A 21 12.32 -9.88 17.98
C GLY A 21 13.66 -10.34 17.40
N ARG A 22 13.86 -11.65 17.19
CA ARG A 22 15.08 -12.20 16.58
C ARG A 22 15.29 -11.70 15.15
N ALA A 23 14.22 -11.67 14.33
CA ALA A 23 14.30 -11.15 12.97
C ALA A 23 14.74 -9.68 12.95
N LEU A 24 14.21 -8.84 13.83
CA LEU A 24 14.60 -7.43 13.96
C LEU A 24 16.06 -7.25 14.45
N ILE A 25 16.51 -8.09 15.39
CA ILE A 25 17.93 -8.08 15.83
C ILE A 25 18.84 -8.46 14.67
N MET A 26 18.52 -9.52 13.92
CA MET A 26 19.29 -9.95 12.75
C MET A 26 19.28 -8.90 11.64
N ALA A 27 18.18 -8.19 11.45
CA ALA A 27 18.06 -7.06 10.52
C ALA A 27 18.81 -5.81 11.01
N GLY A 28 19.36 -5.84 12.24
CA GLY A 28 20.07 -4.72 12.83
C GLY A 28 19.20 -3.53 13.21
N ALA A 29 17.95 -3.80 13.51
CA ALA A 29 16.93 -2.81 13.87
C ALA A 29 16.85 -2.52 15.37
N VAL A 30 17.56 -3.29 16.20
CA VAL A 30 17.49 -3.18 17.67
C VAL A 30 18.75 -2.51 18.21
N TYR A 31 18.54 -1.54 19.09
CA TYR A 31 19.61 -0.77 19.76
C TYR A 31 19.42 -0.86 21.27
N ILE A 32 20.55 -0.98 22.00
CA ILE A 32 20.61 -0.94 23.47
C ILE A 32 21.47 0.28 23.85
N ASP A 33 20.92 1.22 24.61
CA ASP A 33 21.60 2.47 24.99
C ASP A 33 22.25 3.18 23.78
N GLY A 34 21.55 3.18 22.62
CA GLY A 34 22.03 3.80 21.38
C GLY A 34 23.01 2.95 20.57
N GLN A 35 23.48 1.81 21.07
CA GLN A 35 24.37 0.90 20.35
C GLN A 35 23.59 -0.24 19.69
N LYS A 36 23.94 -0.55 18.44
CA LYS A 36 23.29 -1.61 17.66
C LYS A 36 23.53 -2.98 18.29
N ALA A 37 22.47 -3.72 18.54
CA ALA A 37 22.52 -5.09 19.01
C ALA A 37 22.66 -6.08 17.84
N PHE A 38 23.48 -7.12 18.02
CA PHE A 38 23.76 -8.11 16.96
C PHE A 38 23.30 -9.52 17.31
N LYS A 39 23.04 -9.81 18.59
CA LYS A 39 22.71 -11.16 19.04
C LYS A 39 21.44 -11.18 19.88
N ALA A 40 20.52 -12.07 19.55
CA ALA A 40 19.29 -12.27 20.31
C ALA A 40 19.52 -12.69 21.77
N GLY A 41 20.70 -13.24 22.08
CA GLY A 41 21.13 -13.64 23.41
C GLY A 41 21.83 -12.56 24.22
N ASP A 42 22.03 -11.35 23.69
CA ASP A 42 22.67 -10.25 24.41
C ASP A 42 21.93 -10.00 25.74
N LYS A 43 22.73 -9.72 26.78
CA LYS A 43 22.20 -9.50 28.13
C LYS A 43 21.76 -8.06 28.30
N VAL A 44 20.50 -7.85 28.63
CA VAL A 44 19.92 -6.54 28.94
C VAL A 44 19.73 -6.43 30.44
N LYS A 45 20.26 -5.37 31.04
CA LYS A 45 20.04 -5.04 32.44
C LYS A 45 18.79 -4.19 32.60
N GLU A 46 18.19 -4.26 33.77
CA GLU A 46 17.12 -3.34 34.17
C GLU A 46 17.60 -1.89 34.06
N GLY A 47 16.81 -1.01 33.48
CA GLY A 47 17.16 0.39 33.24
C GLY A 47 17.88 0.69 31.90
N MET A 48 18.39 -0.32 31.18
CA MET A 48 18.90 -0.09 29.83
C MET A 48 17.75 0.28 28.87
N ASN A 49 17.98 1.29 28.05
CA ASN A 49 17.03 1.68 27.00
C ASN A 49 17.13 0.70 25.83
N ILE A 50 16.02 0.08 25.45
CA ILE A 50 15.93 -0.73 24.23
C ILE A 50 15.07 0.03 23.22
N GLU A 51 15.64 0.30 22.07
CA GLU A 51 14.96 0.92 20.95
C GLU A 51 14.90 -0.08 19.79
N VAL A 52 13.70 -0.24 19.22
CA VAL A 52 13.56 -0.88 17.92
C VAL A 52 13.50 0.23 16.89
N ARG A 53 14.62 0.40 16.16
CA ARG A 53 14.69 1.29 15.02
C ARG A 53 14.46 0.41 13.79
N SER A 54 13.39 0.63 13.05
CA SER A 54 13.27 -0.03 11.74
C SER A 54 14.51 0.36 10.92
N PRO A 55 15.28 -0.61 10.38
CA PRO A 55 16.38 -0.27 9.50
C PRO A 55 15.80 0.45 8.29
N GLY A 56 15.89 1.77 8.29
CA GLY A 56 15.72 2.59 7.09
C GLY A 56 14.48 2.37 6.23
N MET A 57 13.36 1.94 6.81
CA MET A 57 12.12 1.96 6.04
C MET A 57 11.71 3.43 5.89
N PRO A 58 11.74 4.02 4.68
CA PRO A 58 11.47 5.44 4.49
C PRO A 58 10.01 5.80 4.83
N TYR A 59 9.13 4.81 4.80
CA TYR A 59 7.69 4.96 5.01
C TYR A 59 7.22 4.25 6.29
N VAL A 60 6.07 4.67 6.83
CA VAL A 60 5.47 4.07 8.03
C VAL A 60 5.09 2.58 7.86
N SER A 61 5.01 2.09 6.63
CA SER A 61 4.81 0.68 6.31
C SER A 61 5.40 0.30 4.96
N ARG A 62 5.57 -1.02 4.71
CA ARG A 62 6.04 -1.55 3.42
C ARG A 62 5.16 -1.15 2.23
N GLY A 63 3.89 -0.79 2.49
CA GLY A 63 2.97 -0.29 1.46
C GLY A 63 3.55 0.86 0.66
N GLY A 64 4.27 1.79 1.30
CA GLY A 64 4.88 2.92 0.62
C GLY A 64 5.80 2.57 -0.55
N TYR A 65 6.49 1.41 -0.50
CA TYR A 65 7.30 0.94 -1.64
C TYR A 65 6.50 0.63 -2.90
N LYS A 66 5.23 0.26 -2.77
CA LYS A 66 4.36 -0.01 -3.92
C LYS A 66 4.08 1.28 -4.70
N LEU A 67 3.68 2.33 -3.98
CA LEU A 67 3.45 3.64 -4.60
C LEU A 67 4.76 4.28 -5.09
N GLU A 68 5.85 4.13 -4.35
CA GLU A 68 7.18 4.58 -4.79
C GLU A 68 7.57 3.93 -6.13
N LYS A 69 7.32 2.63 -6.32
CA LYS A 69 7.55 1.96 -7.60
C LYS A 69 6.65 2.57 -8.70
N SER A 70 5.36 2.78 -8.41
CA SER A 70 4.45 3.41 -9.39
C SER A 70 4.99 4.76 -9.87
N MET A 71 5.51 5.60 -8.96
CA MET A 71 6.10 6.89 -9.31
C MET A 71 7.43 6.78 -10.06
N LYS A 72 8.12 5.65 -9.97
CA LYS A 72 9.36 5.40 -10.73
C LYS A 72 9.10 4.92 -12.15
N VAL A 73 8.00 4.19 -12.36
CA VAL A 73 7.69 3.56 -13.65
C VAL A 73 6.64 4.32 -14.45
N PHE A 74 5.82 5.14 -13.80
CA PHE A 74 4.82 5.98 -14.43
C PHE A 74 5.17 7.46 -14.24
N PRO A 75 4.74 8.36 -15.14
CA PRO A 75 5.05 9.79 -15.08
C PRO A 75 4.18 10.54 -14.05
N ILE A 76 4.17 10.06 -12.80
CA ILE A 76 3.36 10.61 -11.70
C ILE A 76 4.15 11.70 -10.98
N ASP A 77 3.62 12.91 -10.95
CA ASP A 77 4.11 14.03 -10.14
C ASP A 77 3.05 14.40 -9.10
N LEU A 78 3.42 14.35 -7.82
CA LEU A 78 2.51 14.66 -6.70
C LEU A 78 2.74 16.07 -6.11
N THR A 79 3.65 16.84 -6.69
CA THR A 79 3.98 18.19 -6.19
C THR A 79 2.73 19.07 -6.14
N ASP A 80 2.45 19.62 -4.95
CA ASP A 80 1.31 20.49 -4.66
C ASP A 80 -0.09 19.88 -4.89
N LYS A 81 -0.17 18.58 -5.22
CA LYS A 81 -1.45 17.89 -5.44
C LYS A 81 -2.18 17.59 -4.12
N VAL A 82 -3.50 17.67 -4.18
CA VAL A 82 -4.39 17.10 -3.17
C VAL A 82 -4.71 15.67 -3.55
N CYS A 83 -4.46 14.75 -2.62
CA CYS A 83 -4.53 13.32 -2.87
C CYS A 83 -5.58 12.62 -2.00
N ALA A 84 -6.03 11.43 -2.41
CA ALA A 84 -6.77 10.51 -1.55
C ALA A 84 -6.10 9.14 -1.54
N ASP A 85 -5.98 8.55 -0.35
CA ASP A 85 -5.47 7.20 -0.09
C ASP A 85 -6.64 6.31 0.33
N ILE A 86 -7.16 5.51 -0.61
CA ILE A 86 -8.31 4.61 -0.37
C ILE A 86 -7.79 3.26 0.08
N GLY A 87 -8.06 2.91 1.35
CA GLY A 87 -7.47 1.77 2.04
C GLY A 87 -6.16 2.14 2.73
N ALA A 88 -6.11 3.30 3.38
CA ALA A 88 -4.90 3.88 3.96
C ALA A 88 -4.21 3.00 5.01
N SER A 89 -4.97 2.22 5.78
CA SER A 89 -4.45 1.31 6.82
C SER A 89 -3.45 2.04 7.75
N THR A 90 -2.18 1.59 7.80
CA THR A 90 -1.12 2.25 8.59
C THR A 90 -0.61 3.55 7.95
N GLY A 91 -0.98 3.86 6.70
CA GLY A 91 -0.62 5.09 6.00
C GLY A 91 0.64 5.00 5.14
N GLY A 92 1.00 3.81 4.64
CA GLY A 92 2.19 3.65 3.81
C GLY A 92 2.15 4.49 2.53
N PHE A 93 1.01 4.51 1.84
CA PHE A 93 0.80 5.34 0.65
C PHE A 93 0.67 6.81 1.01
N THR A 94 -0.09 7.14 2.04
CA THR A 94 -0.20 8.50 2.58
C THR A 94 1.19 9.11 2.87
N ASP A 95 2.06 8.38 3.58
CA ASP A 95 3.42 8.83 3.90
C ASP A 95 4.27 9.00 2.63
N CYS A 96 4.14 8.08 1.66
CA CYS A 96 4.81 8.20 0.38
C CYS A 96 4.37 9.46 -0.39
N MET A 97 3.07 9.74 -0.46
CA MET A 97 2.55 10.93 -1.13
C MET A 97 3.06 12.21 -0.50
N LEU A 98 3.02 12.32 0.83
CA LEU A 98 3.51 13.51 1.56
C LEU A 98 5.01 13.73 1.37
N GLN A 99 5.82 12.65 1.35
CA GLN A 99 7.27 12.74 1.11
C GLN A 99 7.60 13.14 -0.34
N ASN A 100 6.68 12.92 -1.27
CA ASN A 100 6.81 13.29 -2.68
C ASN A 100 6.02 14.55 -3.06
N GLY A 101 5.75 15.43 -2.09
CA GLY A 101 5.29 16.79 -2.34
C GLY A 101 3.78 16.99 -2.34
N ALA A 102 2.96 15.98 -2.01
CA ALA A 102 1.52 16.17 -1.86
C ALA A 102 1.23 17.26 -0.80
N SER A 103 0.37 18.21 -1.17
CA SER A 103 -0.04 19.31 -0.27
C SER A 103 -1.02 18.84 0.79
N MET A 104 -1.86 17.85 0.46
CA MET A 104 -2.86 17.28 1.37
C MET A 104 -3.18 15.85 0.97
N VAL A 105 -3.49 14.98 1.94
CA VAL A 105 -3.93 13.60 1.71
C VAL A 105 -5.16 13.28 2.56
N TYR A 106 -6.24 12.87 1.91
CA TYR A 106 -7.40 12.26 2.55
C TYR A 106 -7.14 10.77 2.76
N ALA A 107 -6.83 10.36 3.97
CA ALA A 107 -6.56 8.95 4.33
C ALA A 107 -7.86 8.26 4.71
N ILE A 108 -8.43 7.48 3.78
CA ILE A 108 -9.76 6.86 3.89
C ILE A 108 -9.60 5.37 4.19
N ASP A 109 -10.17 4.90 5.31
CA ASP A 109 -10.13 3.48 5.68
C ASP A 109 -11.39 3.08 6.49
N VAL A 110 -11.83 1.82 6.31
CA VAL A 110 -12.94 1.25 7.11
C VAL A 110 -12.50 0.92 8.54
N GLY A 111 -11.22 0.72 8.77
CA GLY A 111 -10.61 0.44 10.06
C GLY A 111 -10.61 1.63 11.00
N TYR A 112 -10.14 1.39 12.21
CA TYR A 112 -10.01 2.43 13.23
C TYR A 112 -8.72 2.27 14.03
N GLY A 113 -8.02 3.39 14.29
CA GLY A 113 -6.81 3.41 15.09
C GLY A 113 -5.59 2.81 14.39
N GLN A 114 -5.64 2.60 13.06
CA GLN A 114 -4.55 1.97 12.30
C GLN A 114 -3.53 2.98 11.77
N LEU A 115 -3.99 4.17 11.40
CA LEU A 115 -3.12 5.20 10.83
C LEU A 115 -2.00 5.57 11.81
N ALA A 116 -0.77 5.56 11.34
CA ALA A 116 0.41 5.85 12.17
C ALA A 116 0.30 7.24 12.81
N TRP A 117 0.74 7.34 14.08
CA TRP A 117 0.61 8.59 14.85
C TRP A 117 1.27 9.80 14.15
N LYS A 118 2.42 9.59 13.51
CA LYS A 118 3.11 10.62 12.72
C LYS A 118 2.18 11.25 11.66
N LEU A 119 1.38 10.44 10.97
CA LEU A 119 0.47 10.89 9.92
C LEU A 119 -0.81 11.48 10.51
N ARG A 120 -1.30 10.89 11.59
CA ARG A 120 -2.49 11.38 12.31
C ARG A 120 -2.29 12.77 12.87
N SER A 121 -1.05 13.17 13.19
CA SER A 121 -0.68 14.48 13.69
C SER A 121 -0.14 15.45 12.62
N ASP A 122 -0.06 15.03 11.37
CA ASP A 122 0.36 15.90 10.25
C ASP A 122 -0.84 16.73 9.76
N GLU A 123 -0.72 18.04 9.77
CA GLU A 123 -1.79 18.96 9.37
C GLU A 123 -2.24 18.81 7.91
N ARG A 124 -1.40 18.19 7.07
CA ARG A 124 -1.70 17.86 5.68
C ARG A 124 -2.55 16.60 5.53
N VAL A 125 -2.80 15.84 6.61
CA VAL A 125 -3.56 14.58 6.56
C VAL A 125 -4.96 14.76 7.13
N VAL A 126 -5.96 14.49 6.30
CA VAL A 126 -7.34 14.39 6.74
C VAL A 126 -7.63 12.91 7.03
N ASN A 127 -7.66 12.55 8.31
CA ASN A 127 -7.93 11.17 8.73
C ASN A 127 -9.42 10.84 8.63
N MET A 128 -9.78 9.94 7.72
CA MET A 128 -11.15 9.47 7.49
C MET A 128 -11.28 7.97 7.81
N GLU A 129 -10.93 7.58 9.04
CA GLU A 129 -11.17 6.24 9.56
C GLU A 129 -12.67 5.94 9.73
N ARG A 130 -13.05 4.64 9.83
CA ARG A 130 -14.44 4.15 9.87
C ARG A 130 -15.27 4.60 8.67
N THR A 131 -14.62 4.86 7.56
CA THR A 131 -15.27 5.34 6.34
C THR A 131 -15.23 4.27 5.27
N ASN A 132 -16.41 3.79 4.88
CA ASN A 132 -16.52 2.88 3.74
C ASN A 132 -16.62 3.71 2.46
N ILE A 133 -15.61 3.60 1.61
CA ILE A 133 -15.51 4.37 0.36
C ILE A 133 -16.78 4.26 -0.51
N ARG A 134 -17.46 3.10 -0.53
CA ARG A 134 -18.67 2.90 -1.33
C ARG A 134 -19.85 3.78 -0.91
N TYR A 135 -19.80 4.33 0.28
CA TYR A 135 -20.84 5.18 0.88
C TYR A 135 -20.26 6.50 1.34
N LEU A 136 -19.18 6.96 0.70
CA LEU A 136 -18.52 8.20 1.04
C LEU A 136 -19.50 9.38 0.84
N ASP A 137 -19.65 10.18 1.87
CA ASP A 137 -20.30 11.49 1.75
C ASP A 137 -19.28 12.47 1.16
N PHE A 138 -19.42 12.78 -0.12
CA PHE A 138 -18.52 13.69 -0.84
C PHE A 138 -18.47 15.09 -0.23
N SER A 139 -19.48 15.50 0.55
CA SER A 139 -19.46 16.79 1.25
C SER A 139 -18.36 16.90 2.31
N LEU A 140 -17.79 15.76 2.75
CA LEU A 140 -16.66 15.70 3.67
C LEU A 140 -15.32 15.98 2.99
N VAL A 141 -15.25 15.83 1.66
CA VAL A 141 -14.05 16.14 0.86
C VAL A 141 -14.18 17.58 0.37
N LYS A 142 -13.37 18.47 0.95
CA LYS A 142 -13.49 19.92 0.73
C LYS A 142 -12.67 20.46 -0.44
N HIS A 143 -11.82 19.65 -1.02
CA HIS A 143 -10.85 20.04 -2.06
C HIS A 143 -10.98 19.12 -3.27
N ASP A 144 -10.62 19.64 -4.43
CA ASP A 144 -10.52 18.87 -5.66
C ASP A 144 -9.39 17.85 -5.56
N ILE A 145 -9.69 16.56 -5.75
CA ILE A 145 -8.72 15.49 -5.67
C ILE A 145 -8.02 15.32 -7.02
N ASN A 146 -6.70 15.51 -7.04
CA ASN A 146 -5.90 15.45 -8.26
C ASN A 146 -5.24 14.07 -8.45
N PHE A 147 -5.05 13.31 -7.36
CA PHE A 147 -4.47 11.98 -7.41
C PHE A 147 -5.13 11.05 -6.38
N ILE A 148 -5.39 9.81 -6.80
CA ILE A 148 -5.94 8.78 -5.91
C ILE A 148 -5.02 7.56 -5.93
N SER A 149 -4.73 6.99 -4.76
CA SER A 149 -4.21 5.64 -4.62
C SER A 149 -5.27 4.71 -4.04
N ILE A 150 -5.29 3.44 -4.49
CA ILE A 150 -6.22 2.42 -4.00
C ILE A 150 -5.44 1.15 -3.62
N ASP A 151 -5.40 0.83 -2.32
CA ASP A 151 -4.84 -0.43 -1.78
C ASP A 151 -5.85 -1.10 -0.82
N VAL A 152 -6.99 -1.53 -1.35
CA VAL A 152 -8.06 -2.16 -0.58
C VAL A 152 -7.89 -3.68 -0.50
N SER A 153 -8.47 -4.29 0.54
CA SER A 153 -8.47 -5.74 0.77
C SER A 153 -9.89 -6.26 1.01
N PHE A 154 -10.13 -7.52 0.62
CA PHE A 154 -11.41 -8.22 0.79
C PHE A 154 -12.60 -7.59 0.04
N ILE A 155 -12.33 -6.81 -0.99
CA ILE A 155 -13.31 -6.16 -1.85
C ILE A 155 -12.74 -6.05 -3.26
N SER A 156 -13.59 -6.20 -4.27
CA SER A 156 -13.21 -5.99 -5.67
C SER A 156 -13.08 -4.50 -6.00
N LEU A 157 -12.09 -4.15 -6.82
CA LEU A 157 -11.91 -2.80 -7.38
C LEU A 157 -13.14 -2.33 -8.17
N ARG A 158 -13.95 -3.23 -8.71
CA ARG A 158 -15.20 -2.90 -9.42
C ARG A 158 -16.20 -2.14 -8.55
N LEU A 159 -16.11 -2.29 -7.22
CA LEU A 159 -16.97 -1.56 -6.26
C LEU A 159 -16.37 -0.22 -5.82
N VAL A 160 -15.09 -0.01 -6.09
CA VAL A 160 -14.34 1.18 -5.65
C VAL A 160 -14.09 2.15 -6.80
N LEU A 161 -13.73 1.64 -7.98
CA LEU A 161 -13.39 2.46 -9.15
C LEU A 161 -14.48 3.47 -9.55
N PRO A 162 -15.80 3.14 -9.55
CA PRO A 162 -16.84 4.14 -9.88
C PRO A 162 -16.84 5.32 -8.90
N VAL A 163 -16.70 5.05 -7.60
CA VAL A 163 -16.65 6.11 -6.57
C VAL A 163 -15.37 6.93 -6.71
N ALA A 164 -14.24 6.27 -6.99
CA ALA A 164 -12.96 6.95 -7.23
C ALA A 164 -13.03 7.84 -8.49
N TYR A 165 -13.74 7.40 -9.54
CA TYR A 165 -13.95 8.20 -10.75
C TYR A 165 -14.74 9.48 -10.46
N GLU A 166 -15.81 9.38 -9.67
CA GLU A 166 -16.61 10.54 -9.25
C GLU A 166 -15.79 11.50 -8.36
N LEU A 167 -14.97 10.94 -7.45
CA LEU A 167 -14.15 11.70 -6.51
C LEU A 167 -12.99 12.44 -7.19
N LEU A 168 -12.43 11.85 -8.24
CA LEU A 168 -11.27 12.37 -8.96
C LEU A 168 -11.66 13.54 -9.85
N SER A 169 -10.90 14.63 -9.80
CA SER A 169 -11.06 15.79 -10.68
C SER A 169 -10.76 15.42 -12.14
N ASP A 170 -11.32 16.16 -13.08
CA ASP A 170 -10.99 16.02 -14.50
C ASP A 170 -9.49 16.29 -14.72
N GLY A 171 -8.84 15.43 -15.49
CA GLY A 171 -7.39 15.42 -15.67
C GLY A 171 -6.62 14.80 -14.52
N GLY A 172 -7.30 14.35 -13.46
CA GLY A 172 -6.66 13.66 -12.34
C GLY A 172 -6.20 12.25 -12.69
N GLU A 173 -5.33 11.72 -11.85
CA GLU A 173 -4.64 10.44 -12.04
C GLU A 173 -4.90 9.48 -10.89
N LEU A 174 -4.82 8.18 -11.15
CA LEU A 174 -5.11 7.16 -10.15
C LEU A 174 -4.16 5.96 -10.30
N VAL A 175 -3.68 5.42 -9.18
CA VAL A 175 -3.01 4.12 -9.12
C VAL A 175 -3.83 3.17 -8.25
N ALA A 176 -4.26 2.04 -8.83
CA ALA A 176 -4.96 1.00 -8.11
C ALA A 176 -4.11 -0.29 -8.02
N LEU A 177 -4.11 -0.93 -6.86
CA LEU A 177 -3.55 -2.26 -6.70
C LEU A 177 -4.58 -3.32 -7.11
N ILE A 178 -4.30 -4.03 -8.20
CA ILE A 178 -5.03 -5.24 -8.55
C ILE A 178 -4.48 -6.38 -7.70
N LYS A 179 -5.35 -7.01 -6.94
CA LYS A 179 -5.05 -8.14 -6.07
C LYS A 179 -5.82 -9.37 -6.56
N PRO A 180 -5.17 -10.28 -7.30
CA PRO A 180 -5.86 -11.41 -7.92
C PRO A 180 -6.74 -12.22 -6.95
N GLN A 181 -6.31 -12.36 -5.71
CA GLN A 181 -7.05 -13.10 -4.69
C GLN A 181 -8.40 -12.47 -4.28
N PHE A 182 -8.65 -11.21 -4.62
CA PHE A 182 -9.93 -10.53 -4.35
C PHE A 182 -10.76 -10.27 -5.61
N GLU A 183 -10.22 -10.62 -6.79
CA GLU A 183 -10.85 -10.41 -8.09
C GLU A 183 -11.20 -11.73 -8.80
N ALA A 184 -10.41 -12.79 -8.58
CA ALA A 184 -10.60 -14.11 -9.17
C ALA A 184 -11.81 -14.86 -8.56
N GLY A 185 -12.32 -15.88 -9.30
CA GLY A 185 -13.30 -16.82 -8.80
C GLY A 185 -12.79 -17.63 -7.59
N ARG A 186 -13.67 -18.05 -6.71
CA ARG A 186 -13.31 -18.80 -5.49
C ARG A 186 -12.56 -20.09 -5.79
N GLU A 187 -12.86 -20.73 -6.91
CA GLU A 187 -12.22 -21.95 -7.40
C GLU A 187 -10.76 -21.75 -7.84
N GLU A 188 -10.40 -20.51 -8.21
CA GLU A 188 -9.07 -20.13 -8.69
C GLU A 188 -8.16 -19.71 -7.53
N VAL A 189 -8.74 -19.46 -6.35
CA VAL A 189 -8.00 -19.09 -5.14
C VAL A 189 -7.62 -20.35 -4.37
N GLY A 190 -6.32 -20.59 -4.24
CA GLY A 190 -5.80 -21.75 -3.52
C GLY A 190 -6.14 -21.76 -2.02
N LYS A 191 -5.96 -22.93 -1.36
CA LYS A 191 -6.32 -23.16 0.07
C LYS A 191 -5.74 -22.15 1.08
N LYS A 192 -4.67 -21.44 0.70
CA LYS A 192 -4.04 -20.38 1.56
C LYS A 192 -4.40 -18.97 1.11
N GLY A 193 -5.43 -18.80 0.28
CA GLY A 193 -5.80 -17.48 -0.24
C GLY A 193 -4.80 -16.94 -1.27
N VAL A 194 -4.04 -17.80 -1.97
CA VAL A 194 -3.03 -17.39 -2.94
C VAL A 194 -3.41 -17.86 -4.34
N VAL A 195 -3.45 -16.93 -5.29
CA VAL A 195 -3.56 -17.22 -6.72
C VAL A 195 -2.15 -17.41 -7.27
N ARG A 196 -1.92 -18.53 -7.98
CA ARG A 196 -0.58 -18.91 -8.50
C ARG A 196 -0.54 -19.07 -10.01
N ASP A 197 -1.69 -19.32 -10.64
CA ASP A 197 -1.78 -19.53 -12.07
C ASP A 197 -1.62 -18.19 -12.80
N ALA A 198 -0.62 -18.11 -13.67
CA ALA A 198 -0.37 -16.91 -14.48
C ALA A 198 -1.54 -16.54 -15.39
N ASN A 199 -2.28 -17.53 -15.91
CA ASN A 199 -3.44 -17.26 -16.75
C ASN A 199 -4.58 -16.61 -15.95
N VAL A 200 -4.75 -16.99 -14.69
CA VAL A 200 -5.72 -16.34 -13.79
C VAL A 200 -5.30 -14.89 -13.52
N HIS A 201 -3.99 -14.62 -13.31
CA HIS A 201 -3.50 -13.25 -13.18
C HIS A 201 -3.79 -12.42 -14.43
N ILE A 202 -3.51 -12.96 -15.63
CA ILE A 202 -3.80 -12.29 -16.91
C ILE A 202 -5.29 -11.97 -17.00
N SER A 203 -6.16 -12.96 -16.84
CA SER A 203 -7.62 -12.78 -16.92
C SER A 203 -8.16 -11.76 -15.93
N VAL A 204 -7.64 -11.75 -14.69
CA VAL A 204 -8.00 -10.76 -13.66
C VAL A 204 -7.59 -9.36 -14.09
N ILE A 205 -6.36 -9.17 -14.57
CA ILE A 205 -5.86 -7.86 -15.00
C ILE A 205 -6.68 -7.35 -16.18
N GLU A 206 -6.91 -8.18 -17.21
CA GLU A 206 -7.77 -7.84 -18.36
C GLU A 206 -9.15 -7.39 -17.90
N SER A 207 -9.78 -8.19 -17.05
CA SER A 207 -11.12 -7.96 -16.54
C SER A 207 -11.26 -6.67 -15.72
N VAL A 208 -10.29 -6.37 -14.86
CA VAL A 208 -10.26 -5.12 -14.06
C VAL A 208 -9.93 -3.92 -14.93
N SER A 209 -8.99 -4.05 -15.86
CA SER A 209 -8.62 -2.98 -16.80
C SER A 209 -9.78 -2.63 -17.72
N GLN A 210 -10.49 -3.63 -18.27
CA GLN A 210 -11.67 -3.40 -19.07
C GLN A 210 -12.77 -2.68 -18.28
N PHE A 211 -13.00 -3.09 -17.02
CA PHE A 211 -13.96 -2.43 -16.16
C PHE A 211 -13.58 -0.97 -15.84
N ALA A 212 -12.29 -0.70 -15.63
CA ALA A 212 -11.82 0.67 -15.44
C ALA A 212 -12.06 1.54 -16.69
N HIS A 213 -11.77 0.98 -17.88
CA HIS A 213 -12.05 1.64 -19.15
C HIS A 213 -13.56 1.88 -19.33
N ASP A 214 -14.41 0.90 -19.08
CA ASP A 214 -15.88 1.04 -19.16
C ASP A 214 -16.43 2.06 -18.16
N THR A 215 -15.72 2.30 -17.04
CA THR A 215 -16.06 3.34 -16.06
C THR A 215 -15.71 4.75 -16.57
N GLY A 216 -14.86 4.88 -17.59
CA GLY A 216 -14.48 6.15 -18.23
C GLY A 216 -13.01 6.52 -18.05
N PHE A 217 -12.20 5.69 -17.40
CA PHE A 217 -10.77 5.95 -17.28
C PHE A 217 -10.01 5.65 -18.57
N SER A 218 -9.00 6.45 -18.87
CA SER A 218 -7.92 6.07 -19.78
C SER A 218 -6.93 5.14 -19.07
N LEU A 219 -6.50 4.07 -19.75
CA LEU A 219 -5.54 3.08 -19.25
C LEU A 219 -4.13 3.55 -19.58
N MET A 220 -3.39 4.08 -18.60
CA MET A 220 -2.12 4.75 -18.80
C MET A 220 -0.90 3.84 -18.61
N GLY A 221 -1.01 2.79 -17.81
CA GLY A 221 0.12 1.90 -17.53
C GLY A 221 -0.21 0.71 -16.65
N LEU A 222 0.62 -0.31 -16.72
CA LEU A 222 0.54 -1.53 -15.94
C LEU A 222 1.94 -1.98 -15.53
N ASP A 223 2.12 -2.32 -14.25
CA ASP A 223 3.33 -2.95 -13.73
C ASP A 223 2.95 -3.84 -12.52
N PHE A 224 3.90 -4.43 -11.85
CA PHE A 224 3.67 -5.25 -10.65
C PHE A 224 4.32 -4.63 -9.40
N SER A 225 3.77 -4.95 -8.23
CA SER A 225 4.28 -4.50 -6.94
C SER A 225 5.71 -5.04 -6.70
N PRO A 226 6.63 -4.23 -6.12
CA PRO A 226 7.99 -4.70 -5.79
C PRO A 226 8.03 -5.63 -4.59
N ILE A 227 6.90 -5.81 -3.92
CA ILE A 227 6.74 -6.68 -2.75
C ILE A 227 5.47 -7.50 -2.87
N LYS A 228 5.52 -8.76 -2.42
CA LYS A 228 4.35 -9.61 -2.32
C LYS A 228 3.48 -9.23 -1.13
N GLY A 229 2.18 -9.49 -1.25
CA GLY A 229 1.23 -9.39 -0.15
C GLY A 229 1.57 -10.33 1.03
N PRO A 230 0.90 -10.20 2.19
CA PRO A 230 1.22 -10.94 3.41
C PRO A 230 1.27 -12.46 3.22
N GLU A 231 0.36 -13.02 2.42
CA GLU A 231 0.27 -14.46 2.13
C GLU A 231 1.13 -14.90 0.94
N GLY A 232 1.87 -13.96 0.33
CA GLY A 232 2.74 -14.21 -0.82
C GLY A 232 2.07 -14.00 -2.19
N ASN A 233 0.88 -13.39 -2.24
CA ASN A 233 0.24 -13.00 -3.48
C ASN A 233 1.06 -11.95 -4.23
N ILE A 234 1.15 -12.09 -5.55
CA ILE A 234 1.61 -11.05 -6.45
C ILE A 234 0.48 -10.04 -6.63
N GLU A 235 0.82 -8.76 -6.60
CA GLU A 235 -0.13 -7.66 -6.78
C GLU A 235 0.34 -6.77 -7.93
N TYR A 236 -0.60 -6.15 -8.66
CA TYR A 236 -0.29 -5.35 -9.85
C TYR A 236 -0.66 -3.90 -9.66
N LEU A 237 0.08 -3.02 -10.32
CA LEU A 237 -0.06 -1.57 -10.29
C LEU A 237 -0.75 -1.14 -11.58
N LEU A 238 -2.00 -0.73 -11.50
CA LEU A 238 -2.77 -0.20 -12.62
C LEU A 238 -2.80 1.33 -12.53
N TYR A 239 -2.24 2.00 -13.55
CA TYR A 239 -2.21 3.44 -13.65
C TYR A 239 -3.28 3.95 -14.62
N LEU A 240 -4.11 4.86 -14.15
CA LEU A 240 -5.32 5.36 -14.80
C LEU A 240 -5.34 6.90 -14.82
N SER A 241 -6.06 7.48 -15.78
CA SER A 241 -6.34 8.91 -15.83
C SER A 241 -7.81 9.18 -16.15
N LYS A 242 -8.37 10.25 -15.56
CA LYS A 242 -9.67 10.82 -15.90
C LYS A 242 -9.47 12.00 -16.84
N ASP A 243 -8.92 11.76 -18.03
CA ASP A 243 -8.59 12.78 -19.02
C ASP A 243 -9.70 13.04 -20.06
N GLY A 244 -10.83 12.38 -19.91
CA GLY A 244 -11.99 12.49 -20.80
C GLY A 244 -11.83 11.83 -22.18
N LYS A 245 -10.68 11.18 -22.44
CA LYS A 245 -10.42 10.53 -23.74
C LYS A 245 -10.83 9.07 -23.76
N ASN A 246 -10.83 8.42 -22.56
CA ASN A 246 -11.16 7.02 -22.39
C ASN A 246 -10.37 6.11 -23.36
N THR A 247 -9.03 6.22 -23.29
CA THR A 247 -8.13 5.45 -24.17
C THR A 247 -7.81 4.07 -23.57
N PRO A 248 -7.74 3.00 -24.38
CA PRO A 248 -7.19 1.71 -23.95
C PRO A 248 -5.68 1.82 -23.69
N PHE A 249 -5.06 0.73 -23.23
CA PHE A 249 -3.60 0.69 -23.14
C PHE A 249 -2.96 1.03 -24.49
N GLU A 250 -1.88 1.81 -24.44
CA GLU A 250 -1.06 2.08 -25.63
C GLU A 250 -0.44 0.78 -26.17
N ASP A 251 -0.18 0.76 -27.48
CA ASP A 251 0.54 -0.31 -28.14
C ASP A 251 1.93 -0.48 -27.48
N GLY A 252 2.19 -1.70 -26.99
CA GLY A 252 3.45 -2.05 -26.29
C GLY A 252 3.29 -2.41 -24.81
N ILE A 253 2.16 -2.14 -24.17
CA ILE A 253 1.86 -2.65 -22.84
C ILE A 253 1.30 -4.08 -23.02
N SER A 254 2.10 -5.09 -22.68
CA SER A 254 1.68 -6.50 -22.69
C SER A 254 1.43 -6.99 -21.27
N ILE A 255 0.18 -7.36 -20.99
CA ILE A 255 -0.23 -7.96 -19.72
C ILE A 255 0.55 -9.24 -19.45
N GLU A 256 0.72 -10.09 -20.49
CA GLU A 256 1.44 -11.36 -20.39
C GLU A 256 2.90 -11.15 -19.97
N ASN A 257 3.57 -10.15 -20.54
CA ASN A 257 4.95 -9.83 -20.19
C ASN A 257 5.07 -9.33 -18.74
N VAL A 258 4.16 -8.47 -18.29
CA VAL A 258 4.12 -7.99 -16.90
C VAL A 258 3.89 -9.14 -15.94
N VAL A 259 2.96 -10.05 -16.26
CA VAL A 259 2.69 -11.24 -15.45
C VAL A 259 3.90 -12.16 -15.43
N ALA A 260 4.51 -12.45 -16.58
CA ALA A 260 5.71 -13.31 -16.65
C ALA A 260 6.84 -12.77 -15.76
N GLN A 261 7.17 -11.48 -15.86
CA GLN A 261 8.19 -10.85 -15.03
C GLN A 261 7.84 -10.88 -13.53
N SER A 262 6.58 -10.69 -13.17
CA SER A 262 6.13 -10.73 -11.77
C SER A 262 6.28 -12.09 -11.12
N HIS A 263 6.24 -13.17 -11.89
CA HIS A 263 6.41 -14.54 -11.42
C HIS A 263 7.88 -14.92 -11.20
N GLU A 264 8.83 -14.16 -11.72
CA GLU A 264 10.28 -14.33 -11.51
C GLU A 264 10.78 -13.71 -10.19
N MET A 265 9.95 -12.97 -9.46
CA MET A 265 10.29 -12.34 -8.15
C MET A 265 10.57 -13.34 -7.04
#